data_6d01ab33b7058b0cb8083bb1a3eeed7c
#
_entry.id   6d01ab33b7058b0cb8083bb1a3eeed7c
#
_cell.length_a   1.000
_cell.length_b   1.000
_cell.length_c   1.000
_cell.angle_alpha   90.00
_cell.angle_beta   90.00
_cell.angle_gamma   90.00
#
_symmetry.space_group_name_H-M   'P 1'
#
loop_
_entity.id
_entity.type
_entity.pdbx_description
1 polymer ?
#
loop_
_entity_poly.entity_id
_entity_poly.type
_entity_poly.pdbx_seq_one_letter_code
_entity_poly.pdbx_strand_id
1 'polypeptide(L)'
;MICCSLLLVASARAQSPTEEIQFKKGWVLSSGQPPQRGRSSLPIDPIEHAWISSSLSMPDPNAEESPSAAGLQPWKPFEADEQAGFAGRNLFGAVLALHAPMKQSGIWMLDAQGHASVRINGSPRTGDVYANGSVELPIALKAGDNWLVLQSGRGRIAAKLKPPPKPVFLSTRDTTFPTFLRDEPNTWIGSVLLVNAQETPLENISLRASAPGCESIDTPVVSIPPLSVKKVPFALRSTQADHEEWKQDALKVVITAIETNPSAEGGAASVDEITVTWPVRNSTQTHRRTFLSAIDNSVQYYGVVPPAPHASNENSAAISTNAQPGKPPALILSLHGAGVEGEGQANVYSQKPNTYIIAPTNRRNFGFDWEDWGRWDALEVLEQAQQRFQTDPKRTYITGHSMGGHGTWHIGTLFPDRFAALGPSAGWISFATYAGRGANVPQDPTSVLLRRPLSTSDTLARVSNLKTQGVYILHGDADDNVPVDQARSMREELAKFHPDWVYKEQPGAGHWWGNACCDWPPMIDFFLTHQIADASLIPAIDFTTPGPHVSPSCHWFLLGTQDRCAEISRVQLQRTNAPWKITGTTENVASFAIVLDKLLPAE
;
A
#
# COMPACT_ATOMS: atom_id res chain seq x y z
N MET A 1 -47.30 -33.19 40.61
CA MET A 1 -45.81 -33.19 40.77
C MET A 1 -45.19 -33.54 39.44
N ILE A 2 -44.71 -32.50 38.70
CA ILE A 2 -44.01 -32.67 37.45
C ILE A 2 -42.55 -32.38 37.78
N CYS A 3 -41.72 -33.41 37.68
CA CYS A 3 -40.28 -33.34 37.92
C CYS A 3 -39.60 -32.80 36.65
N CYS A 4 -39.13 -31.57 36.69
CA CYS A 4 -38.30 -30.98 35.64
C CYS A 4 -36.85 -31.39 35.90
N SER A 5 -36.35 -32.31 35.09
CA SER A 5 -34.92 -32.67 35.08
C SER A 5 -34.15 -31.59 34.29
N LEU A 6 -33.39 -30.76 34.98
CA LEU A 6 -32.38 -29.89 34.35
C LEU A 6 -31.22 -30.77 33.85
N LEU A 7 -31.09 -30.90 32.55
CA LEU A 7 -29.86 -31.39 31.92
C LEU A 7 -28.82 -30.27 31.98
N LEU A 8 -27.85 -30.36 32.90
CA LEU A 8 -26.61 -29.62 32.86
C LEU A 8 -25.76 -30.15 31.68
N VAL A 9 -25.77 -29.46 30.57
CA VAL A 9 -24.76 -29.67 29.53
C VAL A 9 -23.47 -29.03 30.04
N ALA A 10 -22.57 -29.83 30.61
CA ALA A 10 -21.21 -29.42 30.88
C ALA A 10 -20.51 -29.23 29.54
N SER A 11 -20.29 -27.98 29.14
CA SER A 11 -19.38 -27.67 28.03
C SER A 11 -17.99 -28.09 28.46
N ALA A 12 -17.50 -29.20 27.91
CA ALA A 12 -16.08 -29.55 28.02
C ALA A 12 -15.28 -28.41 27.40
N ARG A 13 -14.59 -27.60 28.22
CA ARG A 13 -13.61 -26.66 27.74
C ARG A 13 -12.54 -27.46 26.98
N ALA A 14 -12.45 -27.25 25.70
CA ALA A 14 -11.36 -27.80 24.89
C ALA A 14 -10.02 -27.41 25.53
N GLN A 15 -9.19 -28.41 25.85
CA GLN A 15 -7.87 -28.16 26.34
C GLN A 15 -7.08 -27.45 25.24
N SER A 16 -6.42 -26.34 25.57
CA SER A 16 -5.54 -25.64 24.65
C SER A 16 -4.43 -26.57 24.16
N PRO A 17 -4.12 -26.60 22.86
CA PRO A 17 -3.01 -27.37 22.32
C PRO A 17 -1.71 -26.96 23.00
N THR A 18 -0.77 -27.90 23.20
CA THR A 18 0.47 -27.67 23.94
C THR A 18 1.73 -27.71 23.08
N GLU A 19 1.65 -28.23 21.86
CA GLU A 19 2.80 -28.42 20.98
C GLU A 19 2.58 -27.77 19.61
N GLU A 20 3.66 -27.26 19.01
CA GLU A 20 3.69 -26.75 17.64
C GLU A 20 3.66 -27.90 16.64
N ILE A 21 2.91 -27.74 15.54
CA ILE A 21 2.86 -28.71 14.45
C ILE A 21 3.55 -28.09 13.23
N GLN A 22 4.65 -28.72 12.81
CA GLN A 22 5.33 -28.39 11.56
C GLN A 22 4.95 -29.38 10.45
N PHE A 23 4.63 -28.84 9.28
CA PHE A 23 4.29 -29.66 8.12
C PHE A 23 5.55 -30.06 7.36
N LYS A 24 5.84 -31.35 7.31
CA LYS A 24 6.98 -31.92 6.57
C LYS A 24 6.60 -32.39 5.16
N LYS A 25 5.30 -32.65 4.94
CA LYS A 25 4.74 -33.12 3.67
C LYS A 25 3.45 -32.37 3.36
N GLY A 26 3.25 -32.06 2.09
CA GLY A 26 2.02 -31.52 1.54
C GLY A 26 1.73 -32.14 0.18
N TRP A 27 0.71 -31.68 -0.49
CA TRP A 27 0.32 -32.08 -1.84
C TRP A 27 0.14 -30.85 -2.70
N VAL A 28 0.78 -30.85 -3.86
CA VAL A 28 0.69 -29.76 -4.83
C VAL A 28 -0.29 -30.11 -5.94
N LEU A 29 -1.18 -29.17 -6.24
CA LEU A 29 -2.01 -29.19 -7.42
C LEU A 29 -1.66 -27.99 -8.30
N SER A 30 -1.21 -28.28 -9.52
CA SER A 30 -0.92 -27.27 -10.53
C SER A 30 -2.05 -27.22 -11.57
N SER A 31 -2.35 -26.04 -12.08
CA SER A 31 -3.26 -25.86 -13.21
C SER A 31 -2.74 -26.47 -14.53
N GLY A 32 -1.51 -26.99 -14.52
CA GLY A 32 -0.85 -27.53 -15.71
C GLY A 32 -0.39 -26.46 -16.71
N GLN A 33 -0.59 -25.19 -16.39
CA GLN A 33 -0.16 -24.07 -17.22
C GLN A 33 1.08 -23.42 -16.62
N PRO A 34 2.13 -23.14 -17.42
CA PRO A 34 3.32 -22.48 -16.90
C PRO A 34 2.96 -21.10 -16.35
N PRO A 35 3.59 -20.67 -15.23
CA PRO A 35 3.43 -19.34 -14.71
C PRO A 35 3.92 -18.34 -15.74
N GLN A 36 3.04 -17.51 -16.26
CA GLN A 36 3.40 -16.41 -17.17
C GLN A 36 3.32 -15.10 -16.40
N ARG A 37 4.41 -14.35 -16.32
CA ARG A 37 4.37 -12.95 -15.91
C ARG A 37 3.31 -12.27 -16.78
N GLY A 38 2.33 -11.72 -16.13
CA GLY A 38 1.43 -10.90 -16.89
C GLY A 38 0.22 -11.58 -17.51
N ARG A 39 -0.15 -12.78 -17.13
CA ARG A 39 -1.41 -13.36 -17.60
C ARG A 39 -2.61 -12.53 -17.14
N SER A 40 -3.47 -12.20 -18.10
CA SER A 40 -4.83 -11.77 -17.79
C SER A 40 -5.49 -12.83 -16.90
N SER A 41 -6.20 -12.39 -15.86
CA SER A 41 -6.99 -13.24 -14.96
C SER A 41 -8.18 -13.93 -15.63
N LEU A 42 -8.24 -13.89 -16.93
CA LEU A 42 -9.21 -14.61 -17.76
C LEU A 42 -8.43 -15.51 -18.71
N PRO A 43 -8.58 -16.77 -18.61
CA PRO A 43 -9.71 -17.60 -18.20
C PRO A 43 -9.83 -17.81 -16.70
N ILE A 44 -11.01 -18.21 -16.23
CA ILE A 44 -11.29 -18.68 -14.87
C ILE A 44 -10.21 -19.67 -14.46
N ASP A 45 -9.60 -19.43 -13.30
CA ASP A 45 -8.64 -20.38 -12.73
C ASP A 45 -9.35 -21.74 -12.56
N PRO A 46 -8.89 -22.79 -13.24
CA PRO A 46 -9.59 -24.06 -13.22
C PRO A 46 -9.62 -24.72 -11.84
N ILE A 47 -8.66 -24.41 -10.95
CA ILE A 47 -8.65 -24.89 -9.56
C ILE A 47 -9.75 -24.15 -8.77
N GLU A 48 -9.85 -22.84 -8.91
CA GLU A 48 -10.93 -22.04 -8.29
C GLU A 48 -12.30 -22.47 -8.80
N HIS A 49 -12.42 -22.74 -10.11
CA HIS A 49 -13.68 -23.25 -10.67
C HIS A 49 -14.07 -24.60 -10.06
N ALA A 50 -13.10 -25.54 -9.96
CA ALA A 50 -13.35 -26.85 -9.36
C ALA A 50 -13.70 -26.72 -7.88
N TRP A 51 -13.13 -25.73 -7.19
CA TRP A 51 -13.47 -25.43 -5.81
C TRP A 51 -14.92 -24.92 -5.66
N ILE A 52 -15.26 -23.88 -6.40
CA ILE A 52 -16.59 -23.24 -6.35
C ILE A 52 -17.69 -24.23 -6.76
N SER A 53 -17.43 -25.09 -7.75
CA SER A 53 -18.36 -26.12 -8.19
C SER A 53 -18.40 -27.36 -7.28
N SER A 54 -17.64 -27.36 -6.16
CA SER A 54 -17.52 -28.50 -5.23
C SER A 54 -17.05 -29.81 -5.89
N SER A 55 -16.36 -29.71 -7.01
CA SER A 55 -15.83 -30.87 -7.75
C SER A 55 -14.37 -31.23 -7.37
N LEU A 56 -13.70 -30.37 -6.58
CA LEU A 56 -12.33 -30.61 -6.13
C LEU A 56 -12.30 -31.60 -4.97
N SER A 57 -11.65 -32.75 -5.18
CA SER A 57 -11.37 -33.73 -4.13
C SER A 57 -10.06 -33.41 -3.42
N MET A 58 -10.04 -33.55 -2.09
CA MET A 58 -8.78 -33.44 -1.33
C MET A 58 -7.91 -34.67 -1.55
N PRO A 59 -6.57 -34.56 -1.42
CA PRO A 59 -5.69 -35.70 -1.61
C PRO A 59 -5.88 -36.77 -0.53
N ASP A 60 -5.66 -38.03 -0.89
CA ASP A 60 -5.52 -39.12 0.09
C ASP A 60 -4.12 -38.99 0.74
N PRO A 61 -4.03 -38.81 2.07
CA PRO A 61 -2.76 -38.67 2.77
C PRO A 61 -1.79 -39.86 2.61
N ASN A 62 -2.33 -41.02 2.24
CA ASN A 62 -1.57 -42.29 2.11
C ASN A 62 -1.20 -42.63 0.67
N ALA A 63 -1.70 -41.87 -0.31
CA ALA A 63 -1.44 -42.14 -1.72
C ALA A 63 -0.22 -41.36 -2.25
N GLU A 64 0.48 -41.94 -3.24
CA GLU A 64 1.56 -41.25 -3.99
C GLU A 64 0.97 -40.18 -4.94
N GLU A 65 -0.20 -40.44 -5.51
CA GLU A 65 -0.96 -39.49 -6.33
C GLU A 65 -2.44 -39.64 -6.00
N SER A 66 -3.18 -38.57 -6.02
CA SER A 66 -4.62 -38.57 -5.76
C SER A 66 -5.38 -37.80 -6.83
N PRO A 67 -6.54 -38.29 -7.27
CA PRO A 67 -7.42 -37.54 -8.16
C PRO A 67 -7.77 -36.17 -7.54
N SER A 68 -7.90 -35.14 -8.37
CA SER A 68 -8.30 -33.79 -7.94
C SER A 68 -9.69 -33.42 -8.45
N ALA A 69 -9.80 -33.02 -9.70
CA ALA A 69 -11.04 -32.76 -10.40
C ALA A 69 -10.89 -33.04 -11.89
N ALA A 70 -12.01 -33.22 -12.60
CA ALA A 70 -11.99 -33.46 -14.04
C ALA A 70 -11.27 -32.32 -14.78
N GLY A 71 -10.29 -32.67 -15.61
CA GLY A 71 -9.49 -31.72 -16.38
C GLY A 71 -8.33 -31.09 -15.64
N LEU A 72 -8.13 -31.39 -14.35
CA LEU A 72 -6.96 -30.99 -13.57
C LEU A 72 -5.95 -32.13 -13.47
N GLN A 73 -4.68 -31.76 -13.20
CA GLN A 73 -3.64 -32.72 -12.85
C GLN A 73 -3.98 -33.39 -11.50
N PRO A 74 -3.50 -34.62 -11.22
CA PRO A 74 -3.65 -35.19 -9.88
C PRO A 74 -2.82 -34.41 -8.86
N TRP A 75 -3.23 -34.50 -7.59
CA TRP A 75 -2.42 -34.07 -6.46
C TRP A 75 -1.13 -34.90 -6.40
N LYS A 76 0.00 -34.23 -6.24
CA LYS A 76 1.32 -34.86 -6.09
C LYS A 76 1.92 -34.52 -4.74
N PRO A 77 2.53 -35.49 -4.04
CA PRO A 77 3.22 -35.22 -2.80
C PRO A 77 4.37 -34.26 -3.01
N PHE A 78 4.60 -33.42 -2.02
CA PHE A 78 5.65 -32.42 -2.02
C PHE A 78 6.24 -32.32 -0.61
N GLU A 79 7.54 -32.52 -0.49
CA GLU A 79 8.24 -32.52 0.79
C GLU A 79 8.74 -31.09 1.12
N ALA A 80 8.71 -30.74 2.39
CA ALA A 80 9.32 -29.52 2.88
C ALA A 80 10.86 -29.63 2.88
N ASP A 81 11.53 -28.52 2.68
CA ASP A 81 12.99 -28.42 2.84
C ASP A 81 13.41 -28.53 4.33
N GLU A 82 14.73 -28.55 4.58
CA GLU A 82 15.29 -28.65 5.94
C GLU A 82 14.85 -27.47 6.86
N GLN A 83 14.42 -26.36 6.29
CA GLN A 83 13.94 -25.17 7.01
C GLN A 83 12.42 -25.17 7.20
N ALA A 84 11.77 -26.34 7.01
CA ALA A 84 10.31 -26.51 7.06
C ALA A 84 9.53 -25.59 6.10
N GLY A 85 10.12 -25.27 4.93
CA GLY A 85 9.52 -24.53 3.85
C GLY A 85 9.27 -25.41 2.63
N PHE A 86 8.19 -25.13 1.91
CA PHE A 86 7.90 -25.75 0.63
C PHE A 86 8.36 -24.80 -0.47
N ALA A 87 9.38 -25.18 -1.26
CA ALA A 87 9.96 -24.32 -2.28
C ALA A 87 10.20 -25.07 -3.59
N GLY A 88 9.84 -24.46 -4.72
CA GLY A 88 10.10 -25.04 -6.03
C GLY A 88 9.29 -24.40 -7.16
N ARG A 89 9.76 -24.66 -8.40
CA ARG A 89 9.08 -24.15 -9.60
C ARG A 89 7.63 -24.65 -9.72
N ASN A 90 7.35 -25.84 -9.19
CA ASN A 90 6.02 -26.46 -9.23
C ASN A 90 4.98 -25.72 -8.36
N LEU A 91 5.43 -24.85 -7.45
CA LEU A 91 4.55 -24.05 -6.61
C LEU A 91 4.12 -22.71 -7.26
N PHE A 92 4.76 -22.26 -8.33
CA PHE A 92 4.33 -21.03 -8.98
C PHE A 92 2.92 -21.18 -9.58
N GLY A 93 1.95 -20.40 -9.08
CA GLY A 93 0.56 -20.44 -9.53
C GLY A 93 -0.16 -21.75 -9.18
N ALA A 94 0.37 -22.55 -8.27
CA ALA A 94 -0.21 -23.78 -7.76
C ALA A 94 -0.83 -23.58 -6.38
N VAL A 95 -1.55 -24.58 -5.90
CA VAL A 95 -2.00 -24.67 -4.52
C VAL A 95 -1.28 -25.81 -3.80
N LEU A 96 -1.01 -25.59 -2.51
CA LEU A 96 -0.42 -26.57 -1.60
C LEU A 96 -1.47 -26.98 -0.57
N ALA A 97 -1.85 -28.25 -0.51
CA ALA A 97 -2.71 -28.80 0.52
C ALA A 97 -1.87 -29.40 1.66
N LEU A 98 -2.14 -28.98 2.89
CA LEU A 98 -1.52 -29.50 4.10
C LEU A 98 -2.57 -30.24 4.93
N HIS A 99 -2.26 -31.45 5.35
CA HIS A 99 -3.11 -32.31 6.15
C HIS A 99 -2.81 -32.12 7.63
N ALA A 100 -3.83 -31.82 8.43
CA ALA A 100 -3.73 -31.61 9.87
C ALA A 100 -4.73 -32.53 10.61
N PRO A 101 -4.39 -33.79 10.87
CA PRO A 101 -5.24 -34.68 11.65
C PRO A 101 -5.18 -34.32 13.14
N MET A 102 -6.33 -34.00 13.73
CA MET A 102 -6.44 -33.57 15.13
C MET A 102 -7.11 -34.63 15.99
N LYS A 103 -6.54 -34.90 17.18
CA LYS A 103 -7.15 -35.83 18.15
C LYS A 103 -8.43 -35.25 18.74
N GLN A 104 -8.51 -33.94 18.91
CA GLN A 104 -9.66 -33.22 19.44
C GLN A 104 -9.82 -31.86 18.78
N SER A 105 -11.03 -31.32 18.82
CA SER A 105 -11.28 -29.96 18.30
C SER A 105 -10.57 -28.91 19.17
N GLY A 106 -10.12 -27.83 18.55
CA GLY A 106 -9.44 -26.75 19.26
C GLY A 106 -9.10 -25.57 18.37
N ILE A 107 -8.69 -24.47 19.01
CA ILE A 107 -8.26 -23.26 18.33
C ILE A 107 -6.74 -23.28 18.22
N TRP A 108 -6.26 -22.98 17.02
CA TRP A 108 -4.85 -22.91 16.66
C TRP A 108 -4.52 -21.58 16.00
N MET A 109 -3.27 -21.19 16.07
CA MET A 109 -2.73 -20.10 15.27
C MET A 109 -2.06 -20.68 14.03
N LEU A 110 -2.54 -20.33 12.84
CA LEU A 110 -1.83 -20.58 11.59
C LEU A 110 -0.78 -19.47 11.38
N ASP A 111 0.48 -19.86 11.45
CA ASP A 111 1.64 -19.02 11.14
C ASP A 111 2.14 -19.43 9.75
N ALA A 112 1.82 -18.63 8.73
CA ALA A 112 2.11 -18.97 7.33
C ALA A 112 2.58 -17.77 6.52
N GLN A 113 3.49 -18.02 5.57
CA GLN A 113 4.14 -17.01 4.72
C GLN A 113 4.25 -17.48 3.28
N GLY A 114 4.29 -16.55 2.33
CA GLY A 114 4.50 -16.82 0.91
C GLY A 114 3.25 -17.29 0.16
N HIS A 115 2.10 -17.30 0.81
CA HIS A 115 0.82 -17.69 0.22
C HIS A 115 -0.05 -16.46 -0.08
N ALA A 116 -0.73 -16.47 -1.22
CA ALA A 116 -1.65 -15.38 -1.60
C ALA A 116 -2.98 -15.44 -0.83
N SER A 117 -3.45 -16.64 -0.55
CA SER A 117 -4.64 -16.92 0.28
C SER A 117 -4.54 -18.31 0.88
N VAL A 118 -5.36 -18.60 1.89
CA VAL A 118 -5.50 -19.95 2.46
C VAL A 118 -6.97 -20.28 2.66
N ARG A 119 -7.35 -21.55 2.43
CA ARG A 119 -8.67 -22.09 2.76
C ARG A 119 -8.52 -23.11 3.88
N ILE A 120 -9.21 -22.89 4.98
CA ILE A 120 -9.25 -23.80 6.13
C ILE A 120 -10.56 -24.59 6.07
N ASN A 121 -10.48 -25.89 5.80
CA ASN A 121 -11.66 -26.73 5.59
C ASN A 121 -12.70 -26.09 4.64
N GLY A 122 -12.22 -25.41 3.59
CA GLY A 122 -13.07 -24.71 2.63
C GLY A 122 -13.26 -23.22 2.86
N SER A 123 -13.14 -22.72 4.09
CA SER A 123 -13.35 -21.31 4.41
C SER A 123 -12.13 -20.45 4.02
N PRO A 124 -12.28 -19.43 3.17
CA PRO A 124 -11.19 -18.60 2.71
C PRO A 124 -10.69 -17.64 3.80
N ARG A 125 -9.39 -17.44 3.88
CA ARG A 125 -8.71 -16.49 4.76
C ARG A 125 -7.60 -15.76 3.98
N THR A 126 -7.15 -14.65 4.53
CA THR A 126 -6.08 -13.82 3.95
C THR A 126 -4.74 -14.55 3.85
N GLY A 127 -3.84 -14.05 3.01
CA GLY A 127 -2.49 -14.54 2.82
C GLY A 127 -1.40 -13.50 3.05
N ASP A 128 -0.15 -13.96 3.00
CA ASP A 128 1.07 -13.16 3.07
C ASP A 128 1.96 -13.45 1.85
N VAL A 129 1.58 -12.90 0.70
CA VAL A 129 2.20 -13.18 -0.60
C VAL A 129 3.67 -12.76 -0.69
N TYR A 130 4.09 -11.79 0.10
CA TYR A 130 5.46 -11.26 0.13
C TYR A 130 6.35 -11.91 1.19
N ALA A 131 5.81 -12.84 1.98
CA ALA A 131 6.50 -13.50 3.08
C ALA A 131 7.07 -12.52 4.13
N ASN A 132 6.31 -11.49 4.44
CA ASN A 132 6.68 -10.49 5.45
C ASN A 132 6.52 -10.98 6.89
N GLY A 133 5.85 -12.13 7.09
CA GLY A 133 5.58 -12.69 8.42
C GLY A 133 4.51 -11.92 9.21
N SER A 134 3.78 -11.02 8.55
CA SER A 134 2.78 -10.16 9.18
C SER A 134 1.43 -10.86 9.42
N VAL A 135 1.19 -12.00 8.78
CA VAL A 135 -0.08 -12.72 8.86
C VAL A 135 -0.01 -13.84 9.89
N GLU A 136 -0.87 -13.77 10.88
CA GLU A 136 -1.05 -14.75 11.96
C GLU A 136 -2.54 -14.95 12.19
N LEU A 137 -3.07 -16.13 11.87
CA LEU A 137 -4.51 -16.36 11.84
C LEU A 137 -4.96 -17.33 12.92
N PRO A 138 -5.88 -16.95 13.83
CA PRO A 138 -6.59 -17.90 14.68
C PRO A 138 -7.57 -18.71 13.82
N ILE A 139 -7.53 -20.03 13.94
CA ILE A 139 -8.36 -20.99 13.19
C ILE A 139 -8.91 -22.05 14.11
N ALA A 140 -10.15 -22.47 13.87
CA ALA A 140 -10.74 -23.63 14.54
C ALA A 140 -10.50 -24.89 13.70
N LEU A 141 -9.92 -25.92 14.32
CA LEU A 141 -9.74 -27.22 13.74
C LEU A 141 -10.63 -28.23 14.47
N LYS A 142 -11.32 -29.10 13.71
CA LYS A 142 -12.17 -30.16 14.25
C LYS A 142 -11.35 -31.40 14.59
N ALA A 143 -11.89 -32.28 15.46
CA ALA A 143 -11.35 -33.62 15.61
C ALA A 143 -11.43 -34.40 14.29
N GLY A 144 -10.38 -35.19 13.99
CA GLY A 144 -10.23 -35.88 12.71
C GLY A 144 -9.46 -35.02 11.68
N ASP A 145 -9.77 -35.24 10.42
CA ASP A 145 -9.04 -34.63 9.31
C ASP A 145 -9.40 -33.18 9.08
N ASN A 146 -8.36 -32.35 8.94
CA ASN A 146 -8.45 -30.95 8.53
C ASN A 146 -7.52 -30.70 7.35
N TRP A 147 -7.95 -29.83 6.45
CA TRP A 147 -7.18 -29.43 5.28
C TRP A 147 -6.97 -27.92 5.25
N LEU A 148 -5.69 -27.54 5.10
CA LEU A 148 -5.27 -26.18 4.85
C LEU A 148 -4.77 -26.11 3.40
N VAL A 149 -5.48 -25.38 2.55
CA VAL A 149 -5.13 -25.26 1.12
C VAL A 149 -4.60 -23.84 0.88
N LEU A 150 -3.29 -23.74 0.66
CA LEU A 150 -2.58 -22.46 0.51
C LEU A 150 -2.32 -22.21 -0.99
N GLN A 151 -2.77 -21.08 -1.49
CA GLN A 151 -2.45 -20.64 -2.85
C GLN A 151 -1.03 -20.05 -2.86
N SER A 152 -0.15 -20.60 -3.67
CA SER A 152 1.23 -20.12 -3.75
C SER A 152 1.30 -18.78 -4.50
N GLY A 153 1.97 -17.79 -3.91
CA GLY A 153 2.26 -16.52 -4.57
C GLY A 153 3.52 -16.56 -5.42
N ARG A 154 4.66 -16.88 -4.80
CA ARG A 154 6.00 -16.74 -5.39
C ARG A 154 6.83 -18.02 -5.39
N GLY A 155 6.20 -19.19 -5.30
CA GLY A 155 6.87 -20.48 -5.37
C GLY A 155 7.59 -20.93 -4.10
N ARG A 156 7.34 -20.25 -2.98
CA ARG A 156 7.76 -20.67 -1.63
C ARG A 156 6.64 -20.42 -0.64
N ILE A 157 6.36 -21.43 0.20
CA ILE A 157 5.39 -21.35 1.30
C ILE A 157 6.06 -21.93 2.55
N ALA A 158 5.93 -21.24 3.68
CA ALA A 158 6.19 -21.80 4.98
C ALA A 158 4.89 -21.76 5.79
N ALA A 159 4.59 -22.82 6.53
CA ALA A 159 3.38 -22.90 7.35
C ALA A 159 3.58 -23.81 8.56
N LYS A 160 3.05 -23.40 9.69
CA LYS A 160 2.99 -24.19 10.92
C LYS A 160 1.76 -23.83 11.75
N LEU A 161 1.37 -24.73 12.62
CA LEU A 161 0.34 -24.49 13.61
C LEU A 161 0.96 -24.39 14.99
N LYS A 162 0.54 -23.40 15.77
CA LYS A 162 0.95 -23.23 17.15
C LYS A 162 -0.26 -22.95 18.05
N PRO A 163 -0.19 -23.27 19.34
CA PRO A 163 -1.26 -22.88 20.27
C PRO A 163 -1.34 -21.34 20.35
N PRO A 164 -2.54 -20.75 20.52
CA PRO A 164 -2.66 -19.34 20.87
C PRO A 164 -2.04 -19.10 22.26
N PRO A 165 -1.23 -18.03 22.45
CA PRO A 165 -0.63 -17.76 23.77
C PRO A 165 -1.68 -17.42 24.82
N LYS A 166 -2.77 -16.77 24.42
CA LYS A 166 -3.95 -16.41 25.21
C LYS A 166 -5.19 -16.42 24.32
N PRO A 167 -6.40 -16.50 24.88
CA PRO A 167 -7.65 -16.37 24.10
C PRO A 167 -7.77 -15.02 23.39
N VAL A 168 -7.26 -13.96 24.02
CA VAL A 168 -7.14 -12.61 23.45
C VAL A 168 -5.75 -12.08 23.76
N PHE A 169 -5.05 -11.56 22.75
CA PHE A 169 -3.70 -11.06 22.96
C PHE A 169 -3.30 -10.00 21.93
N LEU A 170 -2.31 -9.18 22.30
CA LEU A 170 -1.66 -8.21 21.44
C LEU A 170 -0.49 -8.84 20.69
N SER A 171 -0.29 -8.45 19.42
CA SER A 171 0.83 -8.92 18.61
C SER A 171 1.53 -7.75 17.90
N THR A 172 2.86 -7.82 17.86
CA THR A 172 3.73 -6.82 17.20
C THR A 172 4.12 -7.21 15.77
N ARG A 173 3.53 -8.24 15.19
CA ARG A 173 3.90 -8.73 13.85
C ARG A 173 3.62 -7.75 12.72
N ASP A 174 2.56 -6.94 12.87
CA ASP A 174 2.25 -5.86 11.94
C ASP A 174 1.88 -4.61 12.73
N THR A 175 2.85 -3.78 13.00
CA THR A 175 2.69 -2.54 13.76
C THR A 175 2.85 -1.33 12.86
N THR A 176 2.19 -0.24 13.23
CA THR A 176 2.47 1.09 12.66
C THR A 176 2.75 2.05 13.81
N PHE A 177 4.00 2.49 13.92
CA PHE A 177 4.43 3.41 14.98
C PHE A 177 5.01 4.68 14.38
N PRO A 178 4.81 5.84 15.03
CA PRO A 178 5.50 7.08 14.69
C PRO A 178 6.97 7.04 15.13
N THR A 179 7.75 7.96 14.63
CA THR A 179 8.93 8.45 15.35
C THR A 179 8.46 9.46 16.38
N PHE A 180 8.83 9.30 17.64
CA PHE A 180 8.53 10.25 18.69
C PHE A 180 9.44 11.48 18.54
N LEU A 181 8.86 12.67 18.41
CA LEU A 181 9.63 13.91 18.28
C LEU A 181 9.68 14.63 19.62
N ARG A 182 10.90 14.73 20.19
CA ARG A 182 11.12 15.27 21.54
C ARG A 182 10.86 16.76 21.65
N ASP A 183 10.97 17.49 20.56
CA ASP A 183 10.81 18.94 20.45
C ASP A 183 9.42 19.37 19.96
N GLU A 184 8.48 18.43 19.85
CA GLU A 184 7.14 18.69 19.35
C GLU A 184 6.06 18.06 20.23
N PRO A 185 5.33 18.86 21.07
CA PRO A 185 4.13 18.37 21.74
C PRO A 185 3.08 17.91 20.74
N ASN A 186 2.56 16.69 20.91
CA ASN A 186 1.61 16.13 19.94
C ASN A 186 0.76 15.00 20.56
N THR A 187 -0.34 14.66 19.89
CA THR A 187 -1.03 13.39 20.08
C THR A 187 -0.49 12.39 19.05
N TRP A 188 0.26 11.41 19.53
CA TRP A 188 0.90 10.36 18.75
C TRP A 188 -0.08 9.22 18.58
N ILE A 189 -0.23 8.71 17.36
CA ILE A 189 -1.11 7.59 17.05
C ILE A 189 -0.25 6.43 16.58
N GLY A 190 -0.48 5.25 17.17
CA GLY A 190 0.13 4.00 16.73
C GLY A 190 -0.92 2.92 16.52
N SER A 191 -0.53 1.78 15.97
CA SER A 191 -1.39 0.62 15.90
C SER A 191 -0.64 -0.69 16.11
N VAL A 192 -1.34 -1.66 16.70
CA VAL A 192 -0.88 -3.02 16.93
C VAL A 192 -1.97 -4.01 16.50
N LEU A 193 -1.61 -5.28 16.34
CA LEU A 193 -2.61 -6.31 16.13
C LEU A 193 -3.24 -6.69 17.47
N LEU A 194 -4.57 -6.79 17.50
CA LEU A 194 -5.34 -7.45 18.56
C LEU A 194 -5.96 -8.71 17.97
N VAL A 195 -5.63 -9.85 18.57
CA VAL A 195 -6.02 -11.18 18.13
C VAL A 195 -7.15 -11.68 19.00
N ASN A 196 -8.28 -12.03 18.39
CA ASN A 196 -9.38 -12.74 19.04
C ASN A 196 -9.29 -14.22 18.64
N ALA A 197 -8.68 -15.04 19.48
CA ALA A 197 -8.60 -16.49 19.32
C ALA A 197 -9.74 -17.19 20.09
N GLN A 198 -10.97 -16.65 20.01
CA GLN A 198 -12.18 -17.20 20.60
C GLN A 198 -13.25 -17.40 19.53
N GLU A 199 -14.22 -18.24 19.82
CA GLU A 199 -15.40 -18.46 18.96
C GLU A 199 -16.52 -17.44 19.18
N THR A 200 -16.30 -16.46 20.06
CA THR A 200 -17.23 -15.36 20.36
C THR A 200 -16.62 -14.02 19.93
N PRO A 201 -17.44 -13.04 19.56
CA PRO A 201 -16.96 -11.67 19.32
C PRO A 201 -16.29 -11.11 20.57
N LEU A 202 -15.25 -10.31 20.35
CA LEU A 202 -14.59 -9.53 21.40
C LEU A 202 -15.16 -8.11 21.39
N GLU A 203 -15.77 -7.71 22.48
CA GLU A 203 -16.44 -6.42 22.64
C GLU A 203 -15.94 -5.70 23.90
N ASN A 204 -16.22 -4.39 24.00
CA ASN A 204 -15.89 -3.58 25.17
C ASN A 204 -14.40 -3.58 25.52
N ILE A 205 -13.53 -3.54 24.53
CA ILE A 205 -12.09 -3.40 24.69
C ILE A 205 -11.63 -1.97 24.40
N SER A 206 -10.70 -1.48 25.18
CA SER A 206 -9.92 -0.27 24.91
C SER A 206 -8.43 -0.57 24.92
N LEU A 207 -7.65 0.16 24.13
CA LEU A 207 -6.19 0.17 24.25
C LEU A 207 -5.76 1.40 25.03
N ARG A 208 -4.95 1.19 26.08
CA ARG A 208 -4.26 2.24 26.82
C ARG A 208 -2.79 2.19 26.48
N ALA A 209 -2.24 3.30 25.98
CA ALA A 209 -0.80 3.46 25.84
C ALA A 209 -0.26 4.34 26.96
N SER A 210 0.91 4.01 27.49
CA SER A 210 1.61 4.80 28.49
C SER A 210 3.11 4.86 28.21
N ALA A 211 3.71 6.02 28.45
CA ALA A 211 5.16 6.24 28.35
C ALA A 211 5.58 7.36 29.32
N PRO A 212 6.86 7.39 29.75
CA PRO A 212 7.37 8.47 30.58
C PRO A 212 7.16 9.85 29.93
N GLY A 213 6.68 10.82 30.72
CA GLY A 213 6.43 12.18 30.26
C GLY A 213 5.21 12.35 29.33
N CYS A 214 4.40 11.31 29.18
CA CYS A 214 3.21 11.34 28.34
C CYS A 214 1.93 11.09 29.14
N GLU A 215 0.84 11.67 28.67
CA GLU A 215 -0.52 11.40 29.15
C GLU A 215 -1.08 10.19 28.41
N SER A 216 -1.60 9.21 29.16
CA SER A 216 -2.27 8.03 28.62
C SER A 216 -3.66 8.36 28.12
N ILE A 217 -4.02 7.77 26.97
CA ILE A 217 -5.33 7.90 26.35
C ILE A 217 -5.93 6.51 26.18
N ASP A 218 -7.16 6.31 26.67
CA ASP A 218 -7.94 5.10 26.41
C ASP A 218 -8.60 5.20 25.05
N THR A 219 -8.20 4.35 24.12
CA THR A 219 -8.72 4.31 22.75
C THR A 219 -9.68 3.13 22.61
N PRO A 220 -10.99 3.38 22.43
CA PRO A 220 -11.97 2.31 22.26
C PRO A 220 -11.70 1.49 21.00
N VAL A 221 -11.84 0.17 21.10
CA VAL A 221 -11.71 -0.76 19.98
C VAL A 221 -13.10 -1.19 19.51
N VAL A 222 -13.34 -1.10 18.21
CA VAL A 222 -14.55 -1.64 17.59
C VAL A 222 -14.54 -3.16 17.74
N SER A 223 -15.72 -3.78 17.93
CA SER A 223 -15.88 -5.23 18.04
C SER A 223 -15.02 -6.01 17.04
N ILE A 224 -14.36 -7.06 17.54
CA ILE A 224 -13.52 -7.95 16.72
C ILE A 224 -14.24 -9.28 16.58
N PRO A 225 -14.54 -9.71 15.34
CA PRO A 225 -15.24 -10.99 15.10
C PRO A 225 -14.51 -12.19 15.71
N PRO A 226 -15.20 -13.32 15.88
CA PRO A 226 -14.57 -14.57 16.29
C PRO A 226 -13.43 -14.98 15.36
N LEU A 227 -12.40 -15.63 15.90
CA LEU A 227 -11.27 -16.18 15.14
C LEU A 227 -10.69 -15.19 14.13
N SER A 228 -10.47 -13.94 14.57
CA SER A 228 -9.99 -12.88 13.69
C SER A 228 -8.89 -12.05 14.31
N VAL A 229 -8.19 -11.31 13.44
CA VAL A 229 -7.13 -10.38 13.81
C VAL A 229 -7.50 -9.02 13.26
N LYS A 230 -7.35 -7.98 14.07
CA LYS A 230 -7.57 -6.60 13.65
C LYS A 230 -6.40 -5.73 14.07
N LYS A 231 -5.93 -4.90 13.17
CA LYS A 231 -4.97 -3.84 13.47
C LYS A 231 -5.74 -2.68 14.09
N VAL A 232 -5.46 -2.38 15.35
CA VAL A 232 -6.24 -1.45 16.17
C VAL A 232 -5.40 -0.24 16.55
N PRO A 233 -5.97 0.98 16.48
CA PRO A 233 -5.28 2.20 16.86
C PRO A 233 -5.18 2.34 18.38
N PHE A 234 -4.16 3.07 18.82
CA PHE A 234 -4.05 3.64 20.15
C PHE A 234 -3.42 5.02 20.08
N ALA A 235 -3.63 5.83 21.11
CA ALA A 235 -3.11 7.19 21.19
C ALA A 235 -2.31 7.41 22.47
N LEU A 236 -1.30 8.30 22.36
CA LEU A 236 -0.45 8.76 23.45
C LEU A 236 -0.20 10.26 23.30
N ARG A 237 -0.29 11.07 24.36
CA ARG A 237 -0.13 12.52 24.26
C ARG A 237 1.13 12.97 24.98
N SER A 238 2.00 13.70 24.28
CA SER A 238 3.07 14.49 24.89
C SER A 238 2.61 15.94 25.06
N THR A 239 2.70 16.46 26.29
CA THR A 239 2.20 17.81 26.63
C THR A 239 3.32 18.83 26.77
N GLN A 240 4.54 18.38 26.91
CA GLN A 240 5.74 19.21 27.09
C GLN A 240 6.76 18.87 26.01
N ALA A 241 7.66 19.80 25.71
CA ALA A 241 8.88 19.55 24.97
C ALA A 241 10.03 19.25 25.97
N ASP A 242 11.03 18.49 25.52
CA ASP A 242 12.29 18.25 26.24
C ASP A 242 12.17 17.59 27.64
N HIS A 243 11.33 16.57 27.76
CA HIS A 243 11.32 15.73 28.96
C HIS A 243 12.64 14.97 29.09
N GLU A 244 13.16 14.79 30.33
CA GLU A 244 14.46 14.14 30.60
C GLU A 244 14.54 12.73 29.99
N GLU A 245 13.48 11.94 30.11
CA GLU A 245 13.39 10.57 29.58
C GLU A 245 13.45 10.52 28.04
N TRP A 246 13.23 11.65 27.34
CA TRP A 246 13.26 11.72 25.87
C TRP A 246 14.64 12.10 25.30
N LYS A 247 15.64 12.32 26.15
CA LYS A 247 17.02 12.57 25.73
C LYS A 247 17.69 11.33 25.12
N GLN A 248 17.11 10.15 25.36
CA GLN A 248 17.54 8.90 24.73
C GLN A 248 16.99 8.80 23.31
N ASP A 249 17.61 7.95 22.47
CA ASP A 249 17.17 7.71 21.07
C ASP A 249 15.98 6.76 20.95
N ALA A 250 15.44 6.30 22.08
CA ALA A 250 14.35 5.34 22.14
C ALA A 250 13.43 5.58 23.33
N LEU A 251 12.12 5.53 23.11
CA LEU A 251 11.07 5.64 24.12
C LEU A 251 10.35 4.29 24.26
N LYS A 252 10.31 3.75 25.48
CA LYS A 252 9.50 2.57 25.80
C LYS A 252 8.04 2.98 25.97
N VAL A 253 7.16 2.34 25.22
CA VAL A 253 5.72 2.53 25.27
C VAL A 253 5.07 1.21 25.69
N VAL A 254 4.32 1.24 26.78
CA VAL A 254 3.52 0.10 27.25
C VAL A 254 2.12 0.24 26.68
N ILE A 255 1.62 -0.82 26.05
CA ILE A 255 0.29 -0.89 25.47
C ILE A 255 -0.47 -2.00 26.17
N THR A 256 -1.57 -1.64 26.83
CA THR A 256 -2.43 -2.55 27.58
C THR A 256 -3.80 -2.65 26.92
N ALA A 257 -4.26 -3.86 26.60
CA ALA A 257 -5.63 -4.15 26.25
C ALA A 257 -6.47 -4.28 27.53
N ILE A 258 -7.51 -3.49 27.63
CA ILE A 258 -8.35 -3.36 28.83
C ILE A 258 -9.78 -3.73 28.48
N GLU A 259 -10.37 -4.69 29.15
CA GLU A 259 -11.80 -4.98 29.06
C GLU A 259 -12.59 -4.05 30.00
N THR A 260 -13.50 -3.29 29.42
CA THR A 260 -14.42 -2.43 30.16
C THR A 260 -15.75 -3.17 30.36
N ASN A 261 -15.93 -3.81 31.51
CA ASN A 261 -17.21 -4.45 31.84
C ASN A 261 -18.05 -3.50 32.72
N PRO A 262 -19.17 -2.94 32.20
CA PRO A 262 -19.99 -1.99 32.96
C PRO A 262 -20.67 -2.59 34.17
N SER A 263 -20.75 -3.92 34.31
CA SER A 263 -21.48 -4.64 35.35
C SER A 263 -20.60 -5.26 36.44
N ALA A 264 -19.27 -5.11 36.36
CA ALA A 264 -18.38 -5.64 37.38
C ALA A 264 -18.03 -4.58 38.44
N GLU A 265 -18.24 -4.89 39.72
CA GLU A 265 -17.84 -4.05 40.88
C GLU A 265 -16.31 -3.81 41.00
N GLY A 266 -15.51 -4.27 40.05
CA GLY A 266 -14.04 -4.29 40.11
C GLY A 266 -13.29 -3.41 39.09
N GLY A 267 -13.93 -2.64 38.25
CA GLY A 267 -13.22 -1.81 37.27
C GLY A 267 -12.68 -2.56 36.05
N ALA A 268 -11.94 -1.88 35.21
CA ALA A 268 -11.33 -2.41 33.97
C ALA A 268 -10.26 -3.48 34.27
N ALA A 269 -10.38 -4.66 33.65
CA ALA A 269 -9.42 -5.75 33.78
C ALA A 269 -8.43 -5.73 32.61
N SER A 270 -7.13 -5.86 32.91
CA SER A 270 -6.10 -6.04 31.87
C SER A 270 -6.24 -7.44 31.25
N VAL A 271 -6.41 -7.47 29.95
CA VAL A 271 -6.51 -8.70 29.14
C VAL A 271 -5.12 -9.13 28.66
N ASP A 272 -4.35 -8.18 28.14
CA ASP A 272 -2.97 -8.39 27.69
C ASP A 272 -2.17 -7.09 27.72
N GLU A 273 -0.84 -7.21 27.78
CA GLU A 273 0.08 -6.08 27.80
C GLU A 273 1.34 -6.40 27.02
N ILE A 274 1.79 -5.43 26.24
CA ILE A 274 3.07 -5.49 25.52
C ILE A 274 3.86 -4.20 25.73
N THR A 275 5.19 -4.32 25.66
CA THR A 275 6.08 -3.16 25.63
C THR A 275 6.73 -3.08 24.26
N VAL A 276 6.63 -1.91 23.62
CA VAL A 276 7.25 -1.59 22.34
C VAL A 276 8.22 -0.44 22.48
N THR A 277 9.10 -0.27 21.50
CA THR A 277 10.10 0.80 21.50
C THR A 277 9.87 1.70 20.29
N TRP A 278 9.67 3.00 20.54
CA TRP A 278 9.59 4.00 19.48
C TRP A 278 10.92 4.72 19.32
N PRO A 279 11.41 4.94 18.09
CA PRO A 279 12.58 5.80 17.89
C PRO A 279 12.25 7.24 18.28
N VAL A 280 13.21 7.92 18.91
CA VAL A 280 13.12 9.32 19.31
C VAL A 280 14.04 10.15 18.42
N ARG A 281 13.53 11.25 17.89
CA ARG A 281 14.27 12.18 17.02
C ARG A 281 13.89 13.63 17.36
N ASN A 282 14.64 14.58 16.79
CA ASN A 282 14.18 15.97 16.66
C ASN A 282 13.39 16.14 15.35
N SER A 283 12.48 17.08 15.31
CA SER A 283 11.67 17.38 14.12
C SER A 283 12.50 17.78 12.89
N THR A 284 13.74 18.21 13.12
CA THR A 284 14.73 18.55 12.07
C THR A 284 15.45 17.34 11.47
N GLN A 285 15.24 16.14 11.98
CA GLN A 285 15.82 14.89 11.46
C GLN A 285 14.79 14.14 10.61
N THR A 286 15.25 13.29 9.69
CA THR A 286 14.35 12.37 8.97
C THR A 286 13.59 11.49 9.97
N HIS A 287 12.27 11.43 9.82
CA HIS A 287 11.39 10.76 10.77
C HIS A 287 10.14 10.19 10.09
N ARG A 288 9.40 9.39 10.82
CA ARG A 288 8.11 8.81 10.42
C ARG A 288 6.98 9.53 11.13
N ARG A 289 5.94 9.91 10.39
CA ARG A 289 4.69 10.42 10.95
C ARG A 289 3.55 9.46 10.68
N THR A 290 2.72 9.25 11.67
CA THR A 290 1.49 8.48 11.56
C THR A 290 0.27 9.39 11.53
N PHE A 291 -0.79 8.91 10.90
CA PHE A 291 -2.09 9.57 10.86
C PHE A 291 -3.21 8.54 10.78
N LEU A 292 -4.42 8.95 11.16
CA LEU A 292 -5.61 8.14 10.96
C LEU A 292 -6.17 8.46 9.56
N SER A 293 -6.21 7.45 8.70
CA SER A 293 -6.68 7.62 7.32
C SER A 293 -8.18 7.92 7.28
N ALA A 294 -8.58 8.92 6.50
CA ALA A 294 -9.98 9.22 6.23
C ALA A 294 -10.64 8.21 5.30
N ILE A 295 -9.86 7.35 4.62
CA ILE A 295 -10.37 6.37 3.67
C ILE A 295 -11.02 5.18 4.39
N ASP A 296 -10.37 4.64 5.46
CA ASP A 296 -10.80 3.41 6.13
C ASP A 296 -10.56 3.39 7.64
N ASN A 297 -10.19 4.52 8.24
CA ASN A 297 -9.83 4.67 9.66
C ASN A 297 -8.65 3.77 10.10
N SER A 298 -7.81 3.30 9.20
CA SER A 298 -6.57 2.63 9.54
C SER A 298 -5.48 3.63 9.93
N VAL A 299 -4.55 3.22 10.78
CA VAL A 299 -3.35 4.02 11.05
C VAL A 299 -2.35 3.81 9.92
N GLN A 300 -2.08 4.87 9.18
CA GLN A 300 -1.09 4.91 8.12
C GLN A 300 0.11 5.75 8.54
N TYR A 301 1.21 5.69 7.77
CA TYR A 301 2.37 6.52 8.01
C TYR A 301 3.03 6.97 6.71
N TYR A 302 3.84 8.00 6.81
CA TYR A 302 4.75 8.43 5.75
C TYR A 302 6.10 8.83 6.33
N GLY A 303 7.17 8.65 5.55
CA GLY A 303 8.49 9.18 5.84
C GLY A 303 8.56 10.67 5.54
N VAL A 304 9.28 11.42 6.37
CA VAL A 304 9.47 12.87 6.26
C VAL A 304 10.97 13.18 6.25
N VAL A 305 11.41 13.89 5.23
CA VAL A 305 12.71 14.57 5.22
C VAL A 305 12.43 16.06 5.38
N PRO A 306 12.74 16.65 6.53
CA PRO A 306 12.50 18.07 6.77
C PRO A 306 13.50 18.94 5.96
N PRO A 307 13.22 20.24 5.80
CA PRO A 307 14.15 21.17 5.16
C PRO A 307 15.52 21.19 5.85
N ALA A 308 16.58 21.45 5.07
CA ALA A 308 17.89 21.68 5.63
C ALA A 308 17.86 22.89 6.59
N PRO A 309 18.55 22.81 7.74
CA PRO A 309 18.70 23.96 8.62
C PRO A 309 19.29 25.17 7.86
N HIS A 310 18.80 26.35 8.16
CA HIS A 310 19.41 27.57 7.62
C HIS A 310 20.87 27.65 8.09
N ALA A 311 21.82 27.68 7.14
CA ALA A 311 23.20 27.93 7.47
C ALA A 311 23.33 29.36 8.02
N SER A 312 23.67 29.50 9.29
CA SER A 312 23.91 30.79 9.96
C SER A 312 25.26 31.44 9.59
N ASN A 313 25.93 30.95 8.55
CA ASN A 313 27.27 31.44 8.14
C ASN A 313 27.19 32.27 6.88
N GLU A 314 27.53 33.56 7.02
CA GLU A 314 27.63 34.57 5.97
C GLU A 314 28.70 34.27 4.88
N ASN A 315 29.43 33.15 4.95
CA ASN A 315 30.56 32.86 4.05
C ASN A 315 30.32 31.70 3.05
N SER A 316 29.10 31.21 2.87
CA SER A 316 28.80 30.19 1.84
C SER A 316 28.14 30.82 0.61
N ALA A 317 28.94 31.46 -0.24
CA ALA A 317 28.49 32.09 -1.50
C ALA A 317 28.16 31.10 -2.63
N ALA A 318 27.98 29.78 -2.33
CA ALA A 318 27.81 28.74 -3.35
C ALA A 318 26.60 27.82 -3.15
N ILE A 319 25.67 28.12 -2.22
CA ILE A 319 24.45 27.33 -2.07
C ILE A 319 23.24 28.18 -2.46
N SER A 320 22.70 27.82 -3.61
CA SER A 320 21.36 28.15 -4.17
C SER A 320 20.61 29.33 -3.55
N THR A 321 20.50 30.41 -4.30
CA THR A 321 19.79 31.66 -4.03
C THR A 321 18.26 31.54 -3.84
N ASN A 322 17.71 30.34 -3.67
CA ASN A 322 16.24 30.10 -3.61
C ASN A 322 15.63 29.99 -2.21
N ALA A 323 16.43 30.02 -1.14
CA ALA A 323 15.90 30.10 0.23
C ALA A 323 15.54 31.55 0.55
N GLN A 324 14.33 31.98 0.17
CA GLN A 324 13.80 33.29 0.58
C GLN A 324 13.16 33.16 1.98
N PRO A 325 13.67 33.86 3.00
CA PRO A 325 13.01 33.92 4.30
C PRO A 325 11.57 34.40 4.14
N GLY A 326 10.61 33.65 4.72
CA GLY A 326 9.19 33.99 4.70
C GLY A 326 8.35 33.35 3.59
N LYS A 327 8.94 32.61 2.63
CA LYS A 327 8.13 31.79 1.69
C LYS A 327 7.79 30.44 2.29
N PRO A 328 6.53 29.96 2.14
CA PRO A 328 6.16 28.60 2.50
C PRO A 328 7.09 27.58 1.81
N PRO A 329 7.46 26.48 2.48
CA PRO A 329 8.34 25.46 1.90
C PRO A 329 7.71 24.75 0.71
N ALA A 330 8.55 24.28 -0.21
CA ALA A 330 8.14 23.37 -1.28
C ALA A 330 7.89 21.94 -0.74
N LEU A 331 7.21 21.12 -1.52
CA LEU A 331 6.90 19.73 -1.17
C LEU A 331 7.21 18.79 -2.34
N ILE A 332 8.00 17.76 -2.08
CA ILE A 332 8.27 16.66 -3.02
C ILE A 332 7.59 15.41 -2.48
N LEU A 333 6.66 14.84 -3.24
CA LEU A 333 6.08 13.53 -3.00
C LEU A 333 6.96 12.49 -3.67
N SER A 334 7.56 11.58 -2.89
CA SER A 334 8.46 10.55 -3.39
C SER A 334 7.87 9.15 -3.20
N LEU A 335 7.65 8.45 -4.30
CA LEU A 335 7.03 7.13 -4.33
C LEU A 335 8.11 6.04 -4.31
N HIS A 336 7.96 5.06 -3.40
CA HIS A 336 8.94 3.98 -3.25
C HIS A 336 8.84 2.91 -4.35
N GLY A 337 9.95 2.18 -4.56
CA GLY A 337 10.03 1.02 -5.43
C GLY A 337 9.44 -0.25 -4.79
N ALA A 338 9.30 -1.34 -5.57
CA ALA A 338 8.85 -2.63 -5.06
C ALA A 338 9.84 -3.19 -4.02
N GLY A 339 9.32 -3.72 -2.91
CA GLY A 339 10.13 -4.24 -1.81
C GLY A 339 10.74 -3.18 -0.89
N VAL A 340 10.32 -1.92 -1.03
CA VAL A 340 10.71 -0.79 -0.17
C VAL A 340 9.48 -0.28 0.57
N GLU A 341 9.65 0.46 1.63
CA GLU A 341 8.59 1.16 2.36
C GLU A 341 8.89 2.65 2.49
N GLY A 342 7.90 3.44 2.93
CA GLY A 342 7.99 4.91 2.94
C GLY A 342 9.19 5.47 3.71
N GLU A 343 9.55 4.89 4.87
CA GLU A 343 10.73 5.34 5.62
C GLU A 343 12.04 5.03 4.88
N GLY A 344 12.13 3.85 4.26
CA GLY A 344 13.27 3.47 3.41
C GLY A 344 13.42 4.43 2.24
N GLN A 345 12.32 4.82 1.61
CA GLN A 345 12.33 5.82 0.53
C GLN A 345 12.75 7.21 1.03
N ALA A 346 12.29 7.65 2.19
CA ALA A 346 12.71 8.93 2.76
C ALA A 346 14.21 8.96 3.08
N ASN A 347 14.76 7.87 3.57
CA ASN A 347 16.18 7.77 3.98
C ASN A 347 17.19 7.84 2.81
N VAL A 348 16.73 7.73 1.54
CA VAL A 348 17.65 7.90 0.39
C VAL A 348 17.94 9.37 0.07
N TYR A 349 17.16 10.30 0.62
CA TYR A 349 17.29 11.73 0.35
C TYR A 349 18.12 12.45 1.43
N SER A 350 18.95 13.36 0.98
CA SER A 350 19.49 14.44 1.82
C SER A 350 18.47 15.58 1.94
N GLN A 351 18.55 16.32 3.03
CA GLN A 351 17.73 17.51 3.24
C GLN A 351 17.97 18.57 2.17
N LYS A 352 16.91 19.27 1.75
CA LYS A 352 16.96 20.34 0.73
C LYS A 352 16.60 21.68 1.34
N PRO A 353 17.14 22.80 0.81
CA PRO A 353 16.77 24.14 1.28
C PRO A 353 15.27 24.38 1.12
N ASN A 354 14.61 24.81 2.19
CA ASN A 354 13.17 25.18 2.22
C ASN A 354 12.25 24.20 1.47
N THR A 355 12.51 22.88 1.61
CA THR A 355 11.77 21.84 0.89
C THR A 355 11.57 20.61 1.77
N TYR A 356 10.34 20.19 1.95
CA TYR A 356 10.01 18.88 2.52
C TYR A 356 10.00 17.80 1.45
N ILE A 357 10.48 16.60 1.79
CA ILE A 357 10.27 15.41 0.98
C ILE A 357 9.45 14.43 1.81
N ILE A 358 8.38 13.91 1.25
CA ILE A 358 7.49 12.96 1.91
C ILE A 358 7.38 11.68 1.10
N ALA A 359 7.31 10.55 1.80
CA ALA A 359 7.25 9.24 1.17
C ALA A 359 6.12 8.39 1.80
N PRO A 360 5.01 8.18 1.07
CA PRO A 360 3.90 7.34 1.52
C PRO A 360 4.29 5.85 1.53
N THR A 361 3.48 5.01 2.18
CA THR A 361 3.73 3.57 2.33
C THR A 361 2.96 2.69 1.36
N ASN A 362 2.08 3.25 0.55
CA ASN A 362 1.17 2.46 -0.28
C ASN A 362 0.22 1.58 0.55
N ARG A 363 -0.40 2.15 1.59
CA ARG A 363 -1.41 1.56 2.52
C ARG A 363 -0.91 0.44 3.43
N ARG A 364 0.26 -0.11 3.24
CA ARG A 364 0.87 -1.16 4.06
C ARG A 364 2.36 -1.25 3.81
N ASN A 365 3.08 -1.84 4.73
CA ASN A 365 4.49 -2.14 4.54
C ASN A 365 4.69 -2.95 3.25
N PHE A 366 5.63 -2.51 2.42
CA PHE A 366 5.92 -3.11 1.11
C PHE A 366 4.69 -3.19 0.19
N GLY A 367 3.77 -2.22 0.29
CA GLY A 367 2.62 -2.12 -0.60
C GLY A 367 3.05 -2.13 -2.07
N PHE A 368 2.32 -2.87 -2.90
CA PHE A 368 2.66 -2.99 -4.31
C PHE A 368 1.70 -2.18 -5.16
N ASP A 369 2.33 -1.38 -6.06
CA ASP A 369 1.70 -0.55 -7.06
C ASP A 369 1.10 0.76 -6.55
N TRP A 370 1.23 1.81 -7.39
CA TRP A 370 0.71 3.16 -7.14
C TRP A 370 -0.57 3.45 -7.93
N GLU A 371 -1.21 2.41 -8.41
CA GLU A 371 -2.56 2.44 -8.94
C GLU A 371 -3.58 2.19 -7.81
N ASP A 372 -4.82 2.44 -8.03
CA ASP A 372 -5.91 2.17 -7.12
C ASP A 372 -5.64 2.62 -5.65
N TRP A 373 -5.50 1.71 -4.69
CA TRP A 373 -5.25 2.02 -3.28
C TRP A 373 -3.95 2.81 -3.05
N GLY A 374 -2.88 2.47 -3.77
CA GLY A 374 -1.61 3.19 -3.66
C GLY A 374 -1.71 4.63 -4.14
N ARG A 375 -2.50 4.89 -5.20
CA ARG A 375 -2.79 6.25 -5.65
C ARG A 375 -3.53 7.06 -4.58
N TRP A 376 -4.56 6.48 -3.97
CA TRP A 376 -5.31 7.14 -2.90
C TRP A 376 -4.44 7.42 -1.68
N ASP A 377 -3.59 6.46 -1.28
CA ASP A 377 -2.62 6.66 -0.19
C ASP A 377 -1.66 7.83 -0.49
N ALA A 378 -1.10 7.87 -1.68
CA ALA A 378 -0.18 8.94 -2.08
C ALA A 378 -0.83 10.32 -2.03
N LEU A 379 -2.07 10.45 -2.50
CA LEU A 379 -2.82 11.71 -2.50
C LEU A 379 -3.25 12.12 -1.09
N GLU A 380 -3.69 11.18 -0.25
CA GLU A 380 -4.03 11.45 1.15
C GLU A 380 -2.80 11.93 1.93
N VAL A 381 -1.66 11.25 1.77
CA VAL A 381 -0.39 11.67 2.39
C VAL A 381 0.05 13.04 1.91
N LEU A 382 -0.12 13.35 0.61
CA LEU A 382 0.16 14.67 0.07
C LEU A 382 -0.65 15.75 0.78
N GLU A 383 -1.96 15.54 0.94
CA GLU A 383 -2.87 16.48 1.62
C GLU A 383 -2.54 16.64 3.10
N GLN A 384 -2.28 15.53 3.81
CA GLN A 384 -1.85 15.54 5.21
C GLN A 384 -0.56 16.36 5.39
N ALA A 385 0.42 16.17 4.51
CA ALA A 385 1.69 16.87 4.59
C ALA A 385 1.57 18.36 4.24
N GLN A 386 0.79 18.74 3.22
CA GLN A 386 0.53 20.13 2.86
C GLN A 386 -0.13 20.89 4.01
N GLN A 387 -1.13 20.28 4.66
CA GLN A 387 -1.80 20.87 5.83
C GLN A 387 -0.88 20.95 7.04
N ARG A 388 -0.12 19.90 7.34
CA ARG A 388 0.74 19.84 8.51
C ARG A 388 1.91 20.79 8.45
N PHE A 389 2.56 20.87 7.28
CA PHE A 389 3.79 21.66 7.10
C PHE A 389 3.54 23.03 6.47
N GLN A 390 2.28 23.37 6.18
CA GLN A 390 1.89 24.64 5.57
C GLN A 390 2.75 24.96 4.32
N THR A 391 2.92 23.97 3.44
CA THR A 391 3.74 24.09 2.25
C THR A 391 3.06 24.93 1.16
N ASP A 392 3.84 25.44 0.22
CA ASP A 392 3.31 26.17 -0.94
C ASP A 392 2.64 25.17 -1.91
N PRO A 393 1.32 25.19 -2.09
CA PRO A 393 0.63 24.25 -2.97
C PRO A 393 1.06 24.39 -4.44
N LYS A 394 1.56 25.55 -4.87
CA LYS A 394 2.08 25.77 -6.22
C LYS A 394 3.47 25.17 -6.44
N ARG A 395 4.19 24.84 -5.37
CA ARG A 395 5.54 24.24 -5.40
C ARG A 395 5.50 22.80 -4.92
N THR A 396 4.61 22.02 -5.54
CA THR A 396 4.43 20.59 -5.27
C THR A 396 4.97 19.78 -6.44
N TYR A 397 5.81 18.78 -6.15
CA TYR A 397 6.48 17.94 -7.14
C TYR A 397 6.27 16.47 -6.83
N ILE A 398 6.41 15.61 -7.85
CA ILE A 398 6.30 14.15 -7.66
C ILE A 398 7.47 13.45 -8.33
N THR A 399 8.03 12.46 -7.63
CA THR A 399 9.13 11.63 -8.13
C THR A 399 9.02 10.22 -7.56
N GLY A 400 9.82 9.31 -8.05
CA GLY A 400 9.92 7.95 -7.54
C GLY A 400 10.78 7.08 -8.45
N HIS A 401 11.26 5.97 -7.91
CA HIS A 401 12.15 5.04 -8.62
C HIS A 401 11.45 3.70 -8.85
N SER A 402 11.69 3.07 -10.00
CA SER A 402 11.16 1.73 -10.34
C SER A 402 9.61 1.73 -10.34
N MET A 403 8.97 0.96 -9.49
CA MET A 403 7.53 1.02 -9.24
C MET A 403 7.07 2.45 -8.90
N GLY A 404 7.86 3.21 -8.13
CA GLY A 404 7.60 4.62 -7.85
C GLY A 404 7.76 5.52 -9.08
N GLY A 405 8.64 5.16 -10.02
CA GLY A 405 8.77 5.84 -11.32
C GLY A 405 7.53 5.64 -12.20
N HIS A 406 6.96 4.42 -12.22
CA HIS A 406 5.66 4.17 -12.83
C HIS A 406 4.56 4.98 -12.13
N GLY A 407 4.53 4.96 -10.79
CA GLY A 407 3.60 5.76 -9.99
C GLY A 407 3.69 7.25 -10.29
N THR A 408 4.90 7.77 -10.51
CA THR A 408 5.13 9.15 -10.92
C THR A 408 4.48 9.46 -12.26
N TRP A 409 4.67 8.62 -13.28
CA TRP A 409 3.96 8.71 -14.54
C TRP A 409 2.45 8.62 -14.37
N HIS A 410 1.99 7.62 -13.61
CA HIS A 410 0.57 7.33 -13.41
C HIS A 410 -0.16 8.49 -12.72
N ILE A 411 0.31 8.90 -11.55
CA ILE A 411 -0.33 9.97 -10.76
C ILE A 411 -0.15 11.33 -11.45
N GLY A 412 1.02 11.61 -12.01
CA GLY A 412 1.28 12.87 -12.71
C GLY A 412 0.41 13.08 -13.94
N THR A 413 0.20 12.02 -14.75
CA THR A 413 -0.70 12.12 -15.91
C THR A 413 -2.19 12.17 -15.53
N LEU A 414 -2.59 11.61 -14.39
CA LEU A 414 -3.97 11.66 -13.91
C LEU A 414 -4.33 13.01 -13.27
N PHE A 415 -3.39 13.66 -12.61
CA PHE A 415 -3.62 14.89 -11.84
C PHE A 415 -2.70 16.02 -12.31
N PRO A 416 -2.87 16.50 -13.55
CA PRO A 416 -1.94 17.46 -14.17
C PRO A 416 -1.92 18.85 -13.50
N ASP A 417 -2.88 19.16 -12.66
CA ASP A 417 -2.98 20.41 -11.90
C ASP A 417 -2.53 20.30 -10.42
N ARG A 418 -2.00 19.12 -10.02
CA ARG A 418 -1.53 18.89 -8.64
C ARG A 418 -0.02 18.98 -8.48
N PHE A 419 0.75 18.92 -9.56
CA PHE A 419 2.21 18.92 -9.53
C PHE A 419 2.79 19.91 -10.55
N ALA A 420 3.79 20.68 -10.12
CA ALA A 420 4.49 21.62 -10.99
C ALA A 420 5.49 20.92 -11.92
N ALA A 421 6.10 19.84 -11.44
CA ALA A 421 7.00 18.99 -12.22
C ALA A 421 7.00 17.54 -11.74
N LEU A 422 7.38 16.63 -12.66
CA LEU A 422 7.52 15.21 -12.45
C LEU A 422 8.95 14.74 -12.66
N GLY A 423 9.41 13.80 -11.82
CA GLY A 423 10.73 13.17 -11.94
C GLY A 423 10.66 11.65 -11.91
N PRO A 424 10.13 10.98 -12.94
CA PRO A 424 10.12 9.52 -13.00
C PRO A 424 11.55 8.99 -13.20
N SER A 425 11.97 8.10 -12.30
CA SER A 425 13.27 7.41 -12.37
C SER A 425 13.05 5.91 -12.59
N ALA A 426 13.65 5.35 -13.64
CA ALA A 426 13.59 3.93 -14.02
C ALA A 426 12.15 3.34 -13.99
N GLY A 427 11.15 4.15 -14.35
CA GLY A 427 9.74 3.78 -14.31
C GLY A 427 9.24 3.20 -15.63
N TRP A 428 8.34 2.22 -15.57
CA TRP A 428 7.64 1.70 -16.75
C TRP A 428 6.41 2.55 -17.10
N ILE A 429 6.02 2.47 -18.37
CA ILE A 429 4.88 3.24 -18.91
C ILE A 429 3.55 2.64 -18.50
N SER A 430 3.44 1.31 -18.61
CA SER A 430 2.25 0.54 -18.26
C SER A 430 2.62 -0.91 -17.98
N PHE A 431 1.76 -1.62 -17.27
CA PHE A 431 1.95 -3.07 -17.10
C PHE A 431 1.87 -3.84 -18.42
N ALA A 432 1.16 -3.33 -19.41
CA ALA A 432 1.11 -3.93 -20.74
C ALA A 432 2.47 -3.88 -21.43
N THR A 433 3.18 -2.75 -21.40
CA THR A 433 4.50 -2.60 -22.01
C THR A 433 5.60 -3.28 -21.20
N TYR A 434 5.59 -3.15 -19.88
CA TYR A 434 6.58 -3.74 -18.98
C TYR A 434 6.52 -5.27 -18.93
N ALA A 435 5.31 -5.85 -18.93
CA ALA A 435 5.12 -7.30 -18.85
C ALA A 435 5.03 -7.99 -20.23
N GLY A 436 5.25 -7.28 -21.33
CA GLY A 436 5.18 -7.83 -22.69
C GLY A 436 3.78 -8.21 -23.16
N ARG A 437 2.73 -7.67 -22.51
CA ARG A 437 1.31 -8.04 -22.76
C ARG A 437 0.66 -7.28 -23.91
N GLY A 438 1.29 -6.24 -24.44
CA GLY A 438 0.66 -5.31 -25.40
C GLY A 438 0.57 -5.83 -26.84
N ALA A 439 1.42 -6.79 -27.24
CA ALA A 439 1.62 -7.08 -28.65
C ALA A 439 0.59 -8.04 -29.29
N ASN A 440 -0.08 -8.90 -28.54
CA ASN A 440 -0.95 -9.97 -29.07
C ASN A 440 -2.24 -10.15 -28.27
N VAL A 441 -2.99 -9.08 -28.04
CA VAL A 441 -4.26 -9.21 -27.31
C VAL A 441 -5.40 -9.44 -28.31
N PRO A 442 -6.28 -10.45 -28.11
CA PRO A 442 -7.43 -10.70 -28.96
C PRO A 442 -8.31 -9.46 -29.10
N GLN A 443 -8.86 -9.22 -30.28
CA GLN A 443 -9.71 -8.07 -30.61
C GLN A 443 -11.21 -8.42 -30.57
N ASP A 444 -11.57 -9.59 -30.06
CA ASP A 444 -12.98 -9.93 -29.88
C ASP A 444 -13.68 -9.00 -28.85
N PRO A 445 -15.00 -8.83 -28.92
CA PRO A 445 -15.72 -7.89 -28.07
C PRO A 445 -15.52 -8.11 -26.57
N THR A 446 -15.41 -9.37 -26.12
CA THR A 446 -15.19 -9.72 -24.71
C THR A 446 -13.80 -9.28 -24.25
N SER A 447 -12.75 -9.60 -25.01
CA SER A 447 -11.38 -9.19 -24.72
C SER A 447 -11.21 -7.67 -24.72
N VAL A 448 -11.92 -6.96 -25.62
CA VAL A 448 -11.96 -5.48 -25.64
C VAL A 448 -12.61 -4.94 -24.36
N LEU A 449 -13.76 -5.48 -23.96
CA LEU A 449 -14.47 -5.05 -22.75
C LEU A 449 -13.60 -5.25 -21.49
N LEU A 450 -12.96 -6.40 -21.37
CA LEU A 450 -12.15 -6.77 -20.22
C LEU A 450 -10.83 -5.97 -20.10
N ARG A 451 -10.40 -5.33 -21.20
CA ARG A 451 -9.23 -4.43 -21.19
C ARG A 451 -9.53 -3.01 -20.76
N ARG A 452 -10.79 -2.57 -20.81
CA ARG A 452 -11.14 -1.20 -20.43
C ARG A 452 -10.63 -0.80 -19.04
N PRO A 453 -10.77 -1.63 -17.98
CA PRO A 453 -10.20 -1.31 -16.67
C PRO A 453 -8.67 -1.15 -16.68
N LEU A 454 -7.96 -1.85 -17.59
CA LEU A 454 -6.51 -1.76 -17.71
C LEU A 454 -6.03 -0.43 -18.32
N SER A 455 -6.93 0.35 -18.92
CA SER A 455 -6.61 1.67 -19.48
C SER A 455 -6.13 2.65 -18.40
N THR A 456 -6.46 2.42 -17.14
CA THR A 456 -5.98 3.22 -16.00
C THR A 456 -4.46 3.13 -15.85
N SER A 457 -3.84 2.00 -16.19
CA SER A 457 -2.40 1.78 -16.14
C SER A 457 -1.65 2.43 -17.32
N ASP A 458 -2.30 2.69 -18.45
CA ASP A 458 -1.64 3.19 -19.66
C ASP A 458 -1.38 4.70 -19.58
N THR A 459 -0.16 5.05 -19.23
CA THR A 459 0.26 6.46 -19.10
C THR A 459 0.49 7.13 -20.45
N LEU A 460 0.86 6.37 -21.51
CA LEU A 460 1.00 6.93 -22.87
C LEU A 460 -0.33 7.46 -23.42
N ALA A 461 -1.44 6.79 -23.13
CA ALA A 461 -2.77 7.25 -23.55
C ALA A 461 -3.13 8.62 -22.97
N ARG A 462 -2.42 9.07 -21.93
CA ARG A 462 -2.64 10.33 -21.22
C ARG A 462 -1.44 11.28 -21.23
N VAL A 463 -0.44 11.00 -22.04
CA VAL A 463 0.81 11.79 -22.06
C VAL A 463 0.57 13.27 -22.37
N SER A 464 -0.47 13.60 -23.15
CA SER A 464 -0.88 14.98 -23.44
C SER A 464 -1.28 15.80 -22.22
N ASN A 465 -1.70 15.14 -21.13
CA ASN A 465 -2.02 15.81 -19.87
C ASN A 465 -0.81 16.49 -19.23
N LEU A 466 0.42 16.06 -19.55
CA LEU A 466 1.66 16.63 -19.01
C LEU A 466 2.00 18.01 -19.56
N LYS A 467 1.27 18.52 -20.52
CA LYS A 467 1.59 19.74 -21.30
C LYS A 467 1.90 20.98 -20.47
N THR A 468 1.40 21.06 -19.24
CA THR A 468 1.57 22.21 -18.33
C THR A 468 2.54 21.95 -17.18
N GLN A 469 3.18 20.79 -17.14
CA GLN A 469 4.09 20.37 -16.06
C GLN A 469 5.51 20.21 -16.61
N GLY A 470 6.53 20.54 -15.83
CA GLY A 470 7.90 20.16 -16.16
C GLY A 470 8.11 18.64 -16.04
N VAL A 471 8.92 18.03 -16.91
CA VAL A 471 9.20 16.58 -16.85
C VAL A 471 10.70 16.31 -16.88
N TYR A 472 11.23 15.64 -15.86
CA TYR A 472 12.63 15.22 -15.81
C TYR A 472 12.72 13.69 -15.80
N ILE A 473 13.05 13.06 -16.91
CA ILE A 473 13.18 11.62 -17.04
C ILE A 473 14.61 11.19 -16.68
N LEU A 474 14.74 10.25 -15.72
CA LEU A 474 16.01 9.69 -15.28
C LEU A 474 16.01 8.16 -15.44
N HIS A 475 17.02 7.57 -16.11
CA HIS A 475 17.11 6.13 -16.30
C HIS A 475 18.56 5.66 -16.45
N GLY A 476 18.89 4.47 -15.99
CA GLY A 476 20.16 3.80 -16.29
C GLY A 476 20.08 3.11 -17.67
N ASP A 477 21.08 3.30 -18.52
CA ASP A 477 21.05 2.75 -19.89
C ASP A 477 21.33 1.22 -19.94
N ALA A 478 21.86 0.65 -18.85
CA ALA A 478 22.08 -0.79 -18.66
C ALA A 478 21.07 -1.42 -17.66
N ASP A 479 19.89 -0.82 -17.50
CA ASP A 479 18.86 -1.32 -16.59
C ASP A 479 18.34 -2.68 -17.06
N ASP A 480 18.56 -3.70 -16.25
CA ASP A 480 18.22 -5.11 -16.51
C ASP A 480 16.85 -5.54 -15.93
N ASN A 481 16.19 -4.65 -15.19
CA ASN A 481 14.89 -4.90 -14.58
C ASN A 481 13.76 -4.14 -15.28
N VAL A 482 13.88 -2.82 -15.42
CA VAL A 482 12.97 -1.98 -16.21
C VAL A 482 13.71 -1.51 -17.45
N PRO A 483 13.43 -2.07 -18.63
CA PRO A 483 14.17 -1.71 -19.84
C PRO A 483 14.12 -0.22 -20.12
N VAL A 484 15.27 0.38 -20.44
CA VAL A 484 15.42 1.82 -20.74
C VAL A 484 14.51 2.30 -21.88
N ASP A 485 14.04 1.39 -22.72
CA ASP A 485 13.10 1.66 -23.81
C ASP A 485 11.75 2.20 -23.30
N GLN A 486 11.39 1.94 -22.03
CA GLN A 486 10.23 2.59 -21.41
C GLN A 486 10.41 4.10 -21.34
N ALA A 487 11.57 4.56 -20.88
CA ALA A 487 11.91 6.00 -20.80
C ALA A 487 12.09 6.61 -22.20
N ARG A 488 12.70 5.88 -23.13
CA ARG A 488 12.90 6.34 -24.53
C ARG A 488 11.58 6.55 -25.25
N SER A 489 10.61 5.64 -25.08
CA SER A 489 9.26 5.78 -25.64
C SER A 489 8.54 7.02 -25.12
N MET A 490 8.63 7.30 -23.81
CA MET A 490 8.03 8.52 -23.24
C MET A 490 8.72 9.79 -23.74
N ARG A 491 10.04 9.78 -23.85
CA ARG A 491 10.81 10.88 -24.46
C ARG A 491 10.34 11.16 -25.89
N GLU A 492 10.17 10.12 -26.69
CA GLU A 492 9.73 10.25 -28.09
C GLU A 492 8.31 10.85 -28.20
N GLU A 493 7.41 10.48 -27.29
CA GLU A 493 6.06 11.06 -27.27
C GLU A 493 6.10 12.53 -26.81
N LEU A 494 6.82 12.86 -25.73
CA LEU A 494 6.94 14.23 -25.24
C LEU A 494 7.58 15.16 -26.29
N ALA A 495 8.57 14.69 -27.03
CA ALA A 495 9.26 15.47 -28.06
C ALA A 495 8.31 15.96 -29.19
N LYS A 496 7.13 15.35 -29.35
CA LYS A 496 6.16 15.75 -30.37
C LYS A 496 5.39 17.04 -30.03
N PHE A 497 5.27 17.38 -28.73
CA PHE A 497 4.39 18.48 -28.32
C PHE A 497 4.84 19.25 -27.07
N HIS A 498 5.71 18.67 -26.24
CA HIS A 498 6.05 19.22 -24.92
C HIS A 498 7.31 20.09 -24.98
N PRO A 499 7.26 21.36 -24.57
CA PRO A 499 8.42 22.25 -24.68
C PRO A 499 9.39 22.17 -23.49
N ASP A 500 8.97 21.56 -22.35
CA ASP A 500 9.64 21.68 -21.05
C ASP A 500 9.91 20.31 -20.43
N TRP A 501 10.91 19.62 -20.97
CA TRP A 501 11.34 18.33 -20.47
C TRP A 501 12.84 18.12 -20.58
N VAL A 502 13.38 17.32 -19.67
CA VAL A 502 14.78 16.89 -19.63
C VAL A 502 14.82 15.36 -19.67
N TYR A 503 15.76 14.83 -20.41
CA TYR A 503 16.01 13.39 -20.48
C TYR A 503 17.47 13.10 -20.12
N LYS A 504 17.67 12.24 -19.12
CA LYS A 504 18.99 11.80 -18.68
C LYS A 504 19.05 10.27 -18.63
N GLU A 505 19.87 9.68 -19.49
CA GLU A 505 20.37 8.31 -19.32
C GLU A 505 21.69 8.36 -18.56
N GLN A 506 21.81 7.53 -17.50
CA GLN A 506 23.07 7.39 -16.78
C GLN A 506 23.88 6.27 -17.43
N PRO A 507 25.05 6.57 -18.05
CA PRO A 507 25.83 5.59 -18.79
C PRO A 507 26.32 4.43 -17.91
N GLY A 508 26.13 3.18 -18.38
CA GLY A 508 26.54 1.96 -17.71
C GLY A 508 25.81 1.65 -16.40
N ALA A 509 24.82 2.44 -16.03
CA ALA A 509 24.06 2.22 -14.80
C ALA A 509 22.95 1.18 -15.00
N GLY A 510 22.86 0.21 -14.07
CA GLY A 510 21.78 -0.77 -14.00
C GLY A 510 20.53 -0.17 -13.37
N HIS A 511 19.67 -1.03 -12.81
CA HIS A 511 18.40 -0.61 -12.21
C HIS A 511 18.59 0.28 -10.96
N TRP A 512 19.57 -0.02 -10.13
CA TRP A 512 19.90 0.76 -8.94
C TRP A 512 21.41 1.09 -8.90
N TRP A 513 21.76 2.38 -8.93
CA TRP A 513 23.14 2.87 -8.82
C TRP A 513 23.36 3.76 -7.59
N GLY A 514 22.68 3.44 -6.48
CA GLY A 514 22.74 4.17 -5.23
C GLY A 514 21.66 5.25 -5.12
N ASN A 515 21.75 6.07 -4.07
CA ASN A 515 20.73 7.08 -3.76
C ASN A 515 20.50 8.10 -4.90
N ALA A 516 21.46 8.27 -5.79
CA ALA A 516 21.35 9.13 -6.97
C ALA A 516 20.21 8.72 -7.94
N CYS A 517 19.70 7.48 -7.84
CA CYS A 517 18.50 7.08 -8.56
C CYS A 517 17.25 7.91 -8.17
N CYS A 518 17.25 8.46 -6.94
CA CYS A 518 16.17 9.24 -6.36
C CYS A 518 16.65 10.67 -6.05
N ASP A 519 17.73 10.79 -5.31
CA ASP A 519 18.32 12.08 -4.90
C ASP A 519 19.29 12.62 -5.95
N TRP A 520 18.76 12.90 -7.15
CA TRP A 520 19.51 13.42 -8.29
C TRP A 520 19.49 14.96 -8.29
N PRO A 521 20.62 15.64 -7.97
CA PRO A 521 20.63 17.08 -7.81
C PRO A 521 20.08 17.87 -9.00
N PRO A 522 20.44 17.56 -10.28
CA PRO A 522 19.88 18.30 -11.42
C PRO A 522 18.36 18.17 -11.57
N MET A 523 17.76 17.05 -11.15
CA MET A 523 16.31 16.87 -11.15
C MET A 523 15.65 17.69 -10.04
N ILE A 524 16.25 17.72 -8.86
CA ILE A 524 15.75 18.55 -7.75
C ILE A 524 15.84 20.05 -8.12
N ASP A 525 16.97 20.50 -8.71
CA ASP A 525 17.13 21.86 -9.17
C ASP A 525 16.09 22.22 -10.24
N PHE A 526 15.82 21.30 -11.17
CA PHE A 526 14.75 21.46 -12.16
C PHE A 526 13.38 21.65 -11.49
N PHE A 527 13.03 20.83 -10.50
CA PHE A 527 11.76 20.98 -9.76
C PHE A 527 11.61 22.38 -9.18
N LEU A 528 12.63 22.87 -8.50
CA LEU A 528 12.58 24.13 -7.76
C LEU A 528 12.42 25.37 -8.66
N THR A 529 12.62 25.23 -9.98
CA THR A 529 12.34 26.30 -10.97
C THR A 529 10.89 26.34 -11.44
N HIS A 530 10.07 25.31 -11.11
CA HIS A 530 8.71 25.17 -11.59
C HIS A 530 7.66 25.53 -10.53
N GLN A 531 6.52 26.00 -11.01
CA GLN A 531 5.31 26.24 -10.19
C GLN A 531 4.07 25.82 -10.96
N ILE A 532 3.07 25.33 -10.25
CA ILE A 532 1.75 25.07 -10.82
C ILE A 532 1.19 26.40 -11.31
N ALA A 533 0.82 26.45 -12.59
CA ALA A 533 0.22 27.62 -13.18
C ALA A 533 -1.14 27.92 -12.54
N ASP A 534 -1.43 29.22 -12.38
CA ASP A 534 -2.76 29.62 -11.92
C ASP A 534 -3.83 29.15 -12.93
N ALA A 535 -4.87 28.49 -12.44
CA ALA A 535 -5.92 27.97 -13.32
C ALA A 535 -6.61 29.09 -14.13
N SER A 536 -6.66 30.31 -13.59
CA SER A 536 -7.18 31.49 -14.28
C SER A 536 -6.32 31.93 -15.48
N LEU A 537 -5.07 31.51 -15.56
CA LEU A 537 -4.15 31.80 -16.66
C LEU A 537 -4.15 30.68 -17.72
N ILE A 538 -4.78 29.54 -17.49
CA ILE A 538 -4.82 28.42 -18.42
C ILE A 538 -5.87 28.69 -19.51
N PRO A 539 -5.45 28.98 -20.77
CA PRO A 539 -6.38 29.33 -21.83
C PRO A 539 -7.04 28.11 -22.50
N ALA A 540 -6.42 26.95 -22.38
CA ALA A 540 -6.89 25.72 -23.04
C ALA A 540 -6.64 24.49 -22.16
N ILE A 541 -7.53 23.53 -22.25
CA ILE A 541 -7.45 22.21 -21.62
C ILE A 541 -7.46 21.16 -22.72
N ASP A 542 -6.51 20.24 -22.68
CA ASP A 542 -6.52 18.97 -23.42
C ASP A 542 -6.30 17.89 -22.38
N PHE A 543 -7.40 17.31 -21.89
CA PHE A 543 -7.41 16.40 -20.76
C PHE A 543 -8.00 15.05 -21.14
N THR A 544 -7.25 14.00 -20.86
CA THR A 544 -7.63 12.60 -21.08
C THR A 544 -7.71 11.87 -19.75
N THR A 545 -8.82 11.18 -19.48
CA THR A 545 -9.02 10.44 -18.22
C THR A 545 -9.71 9.10 -18.46
N PRO A 546 -9.39 8.05 -17.68
CA PRO A 546 -10.12 6.78 -17.71
C PRO A 546 -11.53 6.89 -17.10
N GLY A 547 -11.81 7.95 -16.35
CA GLY A 547 -13.14 8.22 -15.81
C GLY A 547 -13.15 9.07 -14.55
N PRO A 548 -14.32 9.58 -14.14
CA PRO A 548 -14.45 10.49 -13.01
C PRO A 548 -14.10 9.82 -11.66
N HIS A 549 -14.22 8.50 -11.56
CA HIS A 549 -13.85 7.73 -10.36
C HIS A 549 -12.33 7.61 -10.18
N VAL A 550 -11.54 7.89 -11.22
CA VAL A 550 -10.07 7.85 -11.18
C VAL A 550 -9.50 9.25 -11.11
N SER A 551 -9.85 10.11 -12.06
CA SER A 551 -9.39 11.48 -12.18
C SER A 551 -10.48 12.36 -12.82
N PRO A 552 -11.29 13.05 -12.00
CA PRO A 552 -12.43 13.80 -12.51
C PRO A 552 -12.08 15.18 -13.08
N SER A 553 -10.95 15.79 -12.71
CA SER A 553 -10.72 17.21 -12.95
C SER A 553 -9.36 17.55 -13.52
N CYS A 554 -9.32 18.68 -14.23
CA CYS A 554 -8.11 19.32 -14.69
C CYS A 554 -8.35 20.84 -14.72
N HIS A 555 -7.63 21.60 -13.88
CA HIS A 555 -7.77 23.04 -13.72
C HIS A 555 -9.24 23.47 -13.47
N TRP A 556 -9.85 24.18 -14.42
CA TRP A 556 -11.22 24.67 -14.33
C TRP A 556 -12.29 23.73 -14.93
N PHE A 557 -11.88 22.52 -15.37
CA PHE A 557 -12.78 21.49 -15.89
C PHE A 557 -13.04 20.37 -14.87
N LEU A 558 -14.28 19.89 -14.81
CA LEU A 558 -14.70 18.75 -13.97
C LEU A 558 -15.58 17.82 -14.80
N LEU A 559 -15.15 16.58 -15.03
CA LEU A 559 -15.93 15.52 -15.63
C LEU A 559 -16.98 14.99 -14.65
N GLY A 560 -18.24 15.02 -15.03
CA GLY A 560 -19.35 14.48 -14.25
C GLY A 560 -19.57 13.00 -14.53
N THR A 561 -19.99 12.66 -15.76
CA THR A 561 -20.30 11.29 -16.18
C THR A 561 -19.77 10.99 -17.57
N GLN A 562 -19.50 9.71 -17.83
CA GLN A 562 -19.12 9.18 -19.16
C GLN A 562 -20.34 8.61 -19.87
N ASP A 563 -20.34 8.63 -21.20
CA ASP A 563 -21.32 7.91 -22.03
C ASP A 563 -21.12 6.39 -21.90
N ARG A 564 -19.87 5.95 -21.86
CA ARG A 564 -19.47 4.54 -21.73
C ARG A 564 -18.46 4.40 -20.61
N CYS A 565 -18.83 3.65 -19.58
CA CYS A 565 -18.01 3.39 -18.41
C CYS A 565 -16.72 2.62 -18.78
N ALA A 566 -15.62 2.97 -18.09
CA ALA A 566 -14.30 2.38 -18.26
C ALA A 566 -13.70 2.51 -19.68
N GLU A 567 -14.24 3.38 -20.53
CA GLU A 567 -13.57 3.87 -21.74
C GLU A 567 -12.96 5.23 -21.46
N ILE A 568 -11.87 5.54 -22.16
CA ILE A 568 -11.18 6.83 -22.01
C ILE A 568 -12.12 7.97 -22.45
N SER A 569 -12.19 9.02 -21.63
CA SER A 569 -12.78 10.31 -22.01
C SER A 569 -11.69 11.30 -22.38
N ARG A 570 -11.93 12.12 -23.39
CA ARG A 570 -11.07 13.23 -23.77
C ARG A 570 -11.86 14.53 -23.87
N VAL A 571 -11.24 15.62 -23.42
CA VAL A 571 -11.81 16.94 -23.46
C VAL A 571 -10.79 17.92 -24.02
N GLN A 572 -11.15 18.64 -25.07
CA GLN A 572 -10.32 19.70 -25.65
C GLN A 572 -11.13 20.98 -25.65
N LEU A 573 -10.83 21.87 -24.71
CA LEU A 573 -11.53 23.12 -24.51
C LEU A 573 -10.58 24.29 -24.65
N GLN A 574 -11.05 25.38 -25.24
CA GLN A 574 -10.36 26.65 -25.35
C GLN A 574 -11.28 27.77 -24.89
N ARG A 575 -10.74 28.68 -24.08
CA ARG A 575 -11.45 29.87 -23.67
C ARG A 575 -10.88 31.14 -24.28
N THR A 576 -11.74 32.11 -24.52
CA THR A 576 -11.40 33.50 -24.85
C THR A 576 -11.93 34.40 -23.75
N ASN A 577 -11.25 35.54 -23.51
CA ASN A 577 -11.60 36.47 -22.42
C ASN A 577 -12.45 37.65 -22.87
N ALA A 578 -12.53 37.91 -24.16
CA ALA A 578 -13.34 39.01 -24.71
C ALA A 578 -13.88 38.68 -26.12
N PRO A 579 -15.16 38.29 -26.29
CA PRO A 579 -16.12 37.93 -25.24
C PRO A 579 -15.76 36.64 -24.50
N TRP A 580 -16.25 36.48 -23.29
CA TRP A 580 -16.12 35.23 -22.52
C TRP A 580 -16.82 34.09 -23.30
N LYS A 581 -16.01 33.16 -23.77
CA LYS A 581 -16.51 32.03 -24.53
C LYS A 581 -15.61 30.82 -24.29
N ILE A 582 -16.22 29.67 -24.05
CA ILE A 582 -15.56 28.37 -24.03
C ILE A 582 -16.05 27.59 -25.23
N THR A 583 -15.13 27.10 -26.06
CA THR A 583 -15.40 26.24 -27.22
C THR A 583 -14.51 25.02 -27.18
N GLY A 584 -14.97 23.94 -27.81
CA GLY A 584 -14.13 22.74 -27.91
C GLY A 584 -14.93 21.50 -28.26
N THR A 585 -14.32 20.35 -28.02
CA THR A 585 -14.88 19.03 -28.30
C THR A 585 -14.73 18.15 -27.06
N THR A 586 -15.65 17.22 -26.93
CA THR A 586 -15.61 16.17 -25.89
C THR A 586 -15.80 14.81 -26.55
N GLU A 587 -15.16 13.80 -26.01
CA GLU A 587 -15.26 12.43 -26.46
C GLU A 587 -15.56 11.55 -25.24
N ASN A 588 -16.58 10.71 -25.31
CA ASN A 588 -17.08 9.87 -24.23
C ASN A 588 -17.40 10.66 -22.93
N VAL A 589 -18.10 11.79 -23.06
CA VAL A 589 -18.48 12.69 -21.96
C VAL A 589 -19.99 12.96 -22.01
N ALA A 590 -20.74 12.42 -21.09
CA ALA A 590 -22.19 12.66 -20.96
C ALA A 590 -22.51 13.95 -20.19
N SER A 591 -21.71 14.28 -19.18
CA SER A 591 -21.86 15.54 -18.44
C SER A 591 -20.54 16.06 -17.89
N PHE A 592 -20.41 17.37 -17.80
CA PHE A 592 -19.26 18.02 -17.18
C PHE A 592 -19.67 19.36 -16.54
N ALA A 593 -18.78 19.91 -15.73
CA ALA A 593 -18.90 21.23 -15.15
C ALA A 593 -17.67 22.10 -15.43
N ILE A 594 -17.88 23.41 -15.47
CA ILE A 594 -16.83 24.43 -15.48
C ILE A 594 -16.79 25.07 -14.08
N VAL A 595 -15.64 25.01 -13.42
CA VAL A 595 -15.42 25.55 -12.08
C VAL A 595 -15.14 27.05 -12.21
N LEU A 596 -16.14 27.89 -12.04
CA LEU A 596 -16.04 29.33 -12.30
C LEU A 596 -15.03 30.03 -11.40
N ASP A 597 -14.96 29.66 -10.12
CA ASP A 597 -14.03 30.24 -9.16
C ASP A 597 -12.55 30.06 -9.57
N LYS A 598 -12.26 28.99 -10.31
CA LYS A 598 -10.92 28.75 -10.86
C LYS A 598 -10.65 29.53 -12.16
N LEU A 599 -11.64 30.16 -12.72
CA LEU A 599 -11.50 31.02 -13.91
C LEU A 599 -11.26 32.49 -13.60
N LEU A 600 -11.59 32.89 -12.38
CA LEU A 600 -11.39 34.26 -11.91
C LEU A 600 -9.97 34.39 -11.33
N PRO A 601 -9.28 35.54 -11.53
CA PRO A 601 -8.05 35.80 -10.80
C PRO A 601 -8.29 35.71 -9.30
N ALA A 602 -7.35 35.16 -8.54
CA ALA A 602 -7.37 35.29 -7.09
C ALA A 602 -7.29 36.79 -6.74
N GLU A 603 -8.23 37.27 -5.91
CA GLU A 603 -8.21 38.66 -5.40
C GLU A 603 -6.99 38.94 -4.51
#